data_fadb29e69e3bdf8a5af33829578b0d27
#
_entry.id   fadb29e69e3bdf8a5af33829578b0d27
#
_cell.length_a   1.000
_cell.length_b   1.000
_cell.length_c   1.000
_cell.angle_alpha   90.00
_cell.angle_beta   90.00
_cell.angle_gamma   90.00
#
_symmetry.space_group_name_H-M   'P 1'
#
loop_
_entity.id
_entity.type
_entity.pdbx_description
1 polymer ?
#
loop_
_entity_poly.entity_id
_entity_poly.type
_entity_poly.pdbx_seq_one_letter_code
_entity_poly.pdbx_strand_id
1 'polypeptide(L)'
;PLNLGRLVSGYEAPLPCTPRAIVALLDHYKISTKGANVTVIGRGLTVGRPLGLLLTRKQENATVTLTHTGTKDLTVHTRNADIVVAAIGQAHFLKAEMIKEGAVVIDVGISRTPDGLQGDVCPGVFEKASYVAPMPGGVGPMTRAMLLTNVVDACS
;
A
#
# COMPACT_ATOMS: atom_id res chain seq x y z
N PRO A 1 -1.87 4.54 19.80
CA PRO A 1 -3.31 4.83 19.65
C PRO A 1 -3.60 6.29 19.32
N LEU A 2 -2.90 7.24 19.99
CA LEU A 2 -3.16 8.68 19.84
C LEU A 2 -3.01 9.18 18.39
N ASN A 3 -1.90 8.86 17.72
CA ASN A 3 -1.64 9.31 16.35
C ASN A 3 -2.65 8.75 15.34
N LEU A 4 -3.08 7.49 15.52
CA LEU A 4 -4.15 6.91 14.71
C LEU A 4 -5.50 7.58 14.98
N GLY A 5 -5.81 7.90 16.21
CA GLY A 5 -7.00 8.68 16.55
C GLY A 5 -7.02 10.06 15.90
N ARG A 6 -5.87 10.74 15.90
CA ARG A 6 -5.72 12.03 15.22
C ARG A 6 -5.85 11.89 13.69
N LEU A 7 -5.25 10.85 13.08
CA LEU A 7 -5.41 10.58 11.65
C LEU A 7 -6.89 10.41 11.27
N VAL A 8 -7.64 9.61 12.04
CA VAL A 8 -9.08 9.41 11.82
C VAL A 8 -9.87 10.71 11.94
N SER A 9 -9.51 11.55 12.91
CA SER A 9 -10.20 12.81 13.20
C SER A 9 -9.74 13.98 12.31
N GLY A 10 -8.75 13.75 11.43
CA GLY A 10 -8.22 14.79 10.54
C GLY A 10 -7.26 15.78 11.19
N TYR A 11 -6.78 15.51 12.41
CA TYR A 11 -5.77 16.33 13.08
C TYR A 11 -4.36 16.01 12.61
N GLU A 12 -3.49 17.00 12.67
CA GLU A 12 -2.06 16.81 12.41
C GLU A 12 -1.45 15.86 13.46
N ALA A 13 -0.69 14.90 12.98
CA ALA A 13 0.05 13.95 13.79
C ALA A 13 1.10 13.23 12.95
N PRO A 14 2.13 12.64 13.58
CA PRO A 14 3.02 11.73 12.89
C PRO A 14 2.24 10.59 12.24
N LEU A 15 2.38 10.46 10.91
CA LEU A 15 1.71 9.44 10.15
C LEU A 15 2.42 8.09 10.26
N PRO A 16 1.71 6.95 10.19
CA PRO A 16 2.34 5.64 10.11
C PRO A 16 3.34 5.58 8.94
N CYS A 17 4.57 5.15 9.21
CA CYS A 17 5.68 5.31 8.27
C CYS A 17 5.45 4.60 6.94
N THR A 18 4.98 3.34 6.95
CA THR A 18 4.75 2.58 5.71
C THR A 18 3.60 3.15 4.87
N PRO A 19 2.43 3.48 5.41
CA PRO A 19 1.40 4.23 4.70
C PRO A 19 1.89 5.56 4.12
N ARG A 20 2.63 6.36 4.91
CA ARG A 20 3.24 7.62 4.44
C ARG A 20 4.21 7.37 3.29
N ALA A 21 5.02 6.30 3.36
CA ALA A 21 5.95 5.90 2.31
C ALA A 21 5.25 5.53 1.01
N ILE A 22 4.13 4.82 1.08
CA ILE A 22 3.33 4.45 -0.11
C ILE A 22 2.80 5.71 -0.79
N VAL A 23 2.22 6.65 -0.04
CA VAL A 23 1.74 7.92 -0.61
C VAL A 23 2.89 8.71 -1.23
N ALA A 24 4.04 8.82 -0.55
CA ALA A 24 5.21 9.51 -1.07
C ALA A 24 5.76 8.87 -2.36
N LEU A 25 5.72 7.54 -2.50
CA LEU A 25 6.10 6.86 -3.74
C LEU A 25 5.13 7.19 -4.88
N LEU A 26 3.83 7.14 -4.63
CA LEU A 26 2.81 7.47 -5.64
C LEU A 26 2.99 8.92 -6.12
N ASP A 27 3.20 9.86 -5.21
CA ASP A 27 3.44 11.27 -5.53
C ASP A 27 4.74 11.46 -6.34
N HIS A 28 5.82 10.78 -5.96
CA HIS A 28 7.10 10.85 -6.66
C HIS A 28 6.97 10.43 -8.13
N TYR A 29 6.26 9.34 -8.38
CA TYR A 29 6.02 8.84 -9.74
C TYR A 29 4.83 9.50 -10.45
N LYS A 30 4.24 10.56 -9.86
CA LYS A 30 3.10 11.31 -10.41
C LYS A 30 1.86 10.44 -10.65
N ILE A 31 1.67 9.42 -9.82
CA ILE A 31 0.51 8.55 -9.85
C ILE A 31 -0.58 9.17 -8.97
N SER A 32 -1.62 9.68 -9.60
CA SER A 32 -2.72 10.33 -8.88
C SER A 32 -3.56 9.33 -8.10
N THR A 33 -3.81 9.63 -6.84
CA THR A 33 -4.76 8.90 -6.01
C THR A 33 -6.18 9.50 -6.06
N LYS A 34 -6.32 10.75 -6.55
CA LYS A 34 -7.60 11.47 -6.57
C LYS A 34 -8.60 10.79 -7.50
N GLY A 35 -9.69 10.30 -6.93
CA GLY A 35 -10.73 9.58 -7.65
C GLY A 35 -10.36 8.15 -8.04
N ALA A 36 -9.14 7.69 -7.73
CA ALA A 36 -8.70 6.35 -8.04
C ALA A 36 -9.38 5.30 -7.14
N ASN A 37 -9.67 4.14 -7.72
CA ASN A 37 -10.08 2.95 -6.98
C ASN A 37 -8.84 2.23 -6.46
N VAL A 38 -8.66 2.19 -5.15
CA VAL A 38 -7.53 1.53 -4.49
C VAL A 38 -8.01 0.30 -3.75
N THR A 39 -7.48 -0.86 -4.07
CA THR A 39 -7.72 -2.08 -3.29
C THR A 39 -6.49 -2.41 -2.46
N VAL A 40 -6.69 -2.47 -1.15
CA VAL A 40 -5.65 -2.88 -0.19
C VAL A 40 -5.94 -4.30 0.27
N ILE A 41 -5.04 -5.23 -0.05
CA ILE A 41 -5.13 -6.63 0.37
C ILE A 41 -4.43 -6.76 1.73
N GLY A 42 -5.24 -6.96 2.77
CA GLY A 42 -4.79 -7.04 4.15
C GLY A 42 -5.32 -5.89 5.00
N ARG A 43 -5.61 -6.18 6.26
CA ARG A 43 -6.13 -5.21 7.26
C ARG A 43 -5.28 -5.15 8.53
N GLY A 44 -3.96 -5.34 8.38
CA GLY A 44 -3.00 -5.24 9.47
C GLY A 44 -2.95 -3.83 10.08
N LEU A 45 -2.56 -3.76 11.37
CA LEU A 45 -2.48 -2.49 12.11
C LEU A 45 -1.38 -1.56 11.59
N THR A 46 -0.32 -2.12 11.01
CA THR A 46 0.84 -1.35 10.56
C THR A 46 0.67 -0.76 9.16
N VAL A 47 -0.09 -1.42 8.29
CA VAL A 47 -0.27 -1.01 6.89
C VAL A 47 -1.74 -0.91 6.51
N GLY A 48 -2.47 -2.01 6.42
CA GLY A 48 -3.77 -2.04 5.75
C GLY A 48 -4.78 -1.05 6.30
N ARG A 49 -5.03 -1.08 7.62
CA ARG A 49 -5.98 -0.14 8.25
C ARG A 49 -5.55 1.31 8.16
N PRO A 50 -4.32 1.69 8.58
CA PRO A 50 -3.93 3.10 8.53
C PRO A 50 -3.77 3.61 7.09
N LEU A 51 -3.40 2.77 6.13
CA LEU A 51 -3.34 3.18 4.72
C LEU A 51 -4.73 3.53 4.17
N GLY A 52 -5.75 2.72 4.48
CA GLY A 52 -7.11 3.02 4.07
C GLY A 52 -7.59 4.37 4.62
N LEU A 53 -7.30 4.65 5.89
CA LEU A 53 -7.61 5.94 6.51
C LEU A 53 -6.85 7.10 5.84
N LEU A 54 -5.57 6.90 5.53
CA LEU A 54 -4.73 7.93 4.91
C LEU A 54 -5.21 8.27 3.50
N LEU A 55 -5.46 7.25 2.68
CA LEU A 55 -5.86 7.42 1.26
C LEU A 55 -7.27 8.04 1.10
N THR A 56 -8.15 7.90 2.08
CA THR A 56 -9.50 8.48 2.05
C THR A 56 -9.56 9.94 2.53
N ARG A 57 -8.45 10.53 2.98
CA ARG A 57 -8.41 11.96 3.32
C ARG A 57 -8.72 12.82 2.08
N LYS A 58 -9.19 14.04 2.30
CA LYS A 58 -9.47 15.02 1.22
C LYS A 58 -8.24 15.30 0.33
N GLN A 59 -7.04 15.17 0.88
CA GLN A 59 -5.79 15.41 0.17
C GLN A 59 -5.52 14.30 -0.84
N GLU A 60 -5.60 13.03 -0.45
CA GLU A 60 -5.41 11.86 -1.29
C GLU A 60 -6.65 11.53 -2.10
N ASN A 61 -7.82 11.66 -1.51
CA ASN A 61 -9.14 11.60 -2.13
C ASN A 61 -9.40 10.34 -2.98
N ALA A 62 -8.95 9.18 -2.51
CA ALA A 62 -9.15 7.90 -3.16
C ALA A 62 -10.42 7.21 -2.66
N THR A 63 -10.99 6.33 -3.49
CA THR A 63 -11.95 5.31 -3.06
C THR A 63 -11.21 4.04 -2.67
N VAL A 64 -11.35 3.60 -1.42
CA VAL A 64 -10.54 2.49 -0.89
C VAL A 64 -11.39 1.29 -0.52
N THR A 65 -11.03 0.13 -1.06
CA THR A 65 -11.57 -1.17 -0.65
C THR A 65 -10.52 -1.90 0.18
N LEU A 66 -10.81 -2.13 1.47
CA LEU A 66 -10.00 -2.98 2.34
C LEU A 66 -10.48 -4.41 2.25
N THR A 67 -9.62 -5.32 1.80
CA THR A 67 -9.92 -6.75 1.68
C THR A 67 -9.17 -7.57 2.72
N HIS A 68 -9.67 -8.77 3.01
CA HIS A 68 -9.12 -9.65 4.02
C HIS A 68 -9.54 -11.12 3.76
N THR A 69 -9.13 -12.04 4.59
CA THR A 69 -9.40 -13.49 4.43
C THR A 69 -10.88 -13.87 4.34
N GLY A 70 -11.78 -13.03 4.86
CA GLY A 70 -13.24 -13.22 4.72
C GLY A 70 -13.85 -12.50 3.52
N THR A 71 -13.06 -11.85 2.67
CA THR A 71 -13.58 -11.18 1.47
C THR A 71 -13.99 -12.23 0.45
N LYS A 72 -15.24 -12.16 0.01
CA LYS A 72 -15.74 -13.01 -1.10
C LYS A 72 -15.20 -12.44 -2.40
N ASP A 73 -14.70 -13.32 -3.27
CA ASP A 73 -14.20 -13.00 -4.61
C ASP A 73 -13.26 -11.77 -4.62
N LEU A 74 -12.08 -11.95 -4.02
CA LEU A 74 -11.04 -10.91 -3.98
C LEU A 74 -10.72 -10.35 -5.37
N THR A 75 -10.77 -11.20 -6.40
CA THR A 75 -10.39 -10.85 -7.77
C THR A 75 -11.31 -9.79 -8.37
N VAL A 76 -12.58 -9.75 -8.00
CA VAL A 76 -13.49 -8.68 -8.43
C VAL A 76 -13.00 -7.32 -7.95
N HIS A 77 -12.53 -7.23 -6.71
CA HIS A 77 -12.03 -5.98 -6.15
C HIS A 77 -10.69 -5.55 -6.77
N THR A 78 -9.77 -6.50 -6.95
CA THR A 78 -8.44 -6.18 -7.49
C THR A 78 -8.45 -5.87 -8.99
N ARG A 79 -9.33 -6.53 -9.77
CA ARG A 79 -9.50 -6.22 -11.21
C ARG A 79 -10.15 -4.85 -11.48
N ASN A 80 -10.94 -4.34 -10.54
CA ASN A 80 -11.55 -3.01 -10.65
C ASN A 80 -10.65 -1.89 -10.11
N ALA A 81 -9.53 -2.23 -9.47
CA ALA A 81 -8.65 -1.25 -8.85
C ALA A 81 -7.68 -0.62 -9.86
N ASP A 82 -7.48 0.68 -9.74
CA ASP A 82 -6.42 1.43 -10.42
C ASP A 82 -5.08 1.17 -9.74
N ILE A 83 -5.13 1.05 -8.40
CA ILE A 83 -3.96 0.80 -7.56
C ILE A 83 -4.26 -0.40 -6.65
N VAL A 84 -3.39 -1.40 -6.65
CA VAL A 84 -3.46 -2.56 -5.76
C VAL A 84 -2.29 -2.54 -4.79
N VAL A 85 -2.57 -2.61 -3.50
CA VAL A 85 -1.56 -2.71 -2.45
C VAL A 85 -1.63 -4.08 -1.81
N ALA A 86 -0.60 -4.91 -1.97
CA ALA A 86 -0.50 -6.23 -1.37
C ALA A 86 0.26 -6.16 -0.03
N ALA A 87 -0.41 -6.47 1.08
CA ALA A 87 0.11 -6.33 2.44
C ALA A 87 -0.38 -7.46 3.36
N ILE A 88 -0.21 -8.71 2.93
CA ILE A 88 -0.65 -9.91 3.68
C ILE A 88 0.51 -10.76 4.19
N GLY A 89 1.73 -10.61 3.62
CA GLY A 89 2.89 -11.41 3.98
C GLY A 89 2.78 -12.86 3.50
N GLN A 90 2.27 -13.06 2.30
CA GLN A 90 2.19 -14.36 1.65
C GLN A 90 2.85 -14.28 0.27
N ALA A 91 4.04 -14.89 0.15
CA ALA A 91 4.84 -14.83 -1.05
C ALA A 91 4.05 -15.25 -2.30
N HIS A 92 4.16 -14.43 -3.35
CA HIS A 92 3.59 -14.68 -4.68
C HIS A 92 2.05 -14.91 -4.69
N PHE A 93 1.34 -14.27 -3.76
CA PHE A 93 -0.13 -14.38 -3.68
C PHE A 93 -0.83 -13.63 -4.81
N LEU A 94 -0.42 -12.38 -5.11
CA LEU A 94 -1.05 -11.57 -6.15
C LEU A 94 -0.53 -11.96 -7.52
N LYS A 95 -1.40 -12.51 -8.34
CA LYS A 95 -1.10 -13.00 -9.68
C LYS A 95 -1.57 -12.02 -10.75
N ALA A 96 -1.01 -12.14 -11.97
CA ALA A 96 -1.35 -11.28 -13.10
C ALA A 96 -2.85 -11.31 -13.47
N GLU A 97 -3.48 -12.47 -13.39
CA GLU A 97 -4.92 -12.61 -13.66
C GLU A 97 -5.82 -11.89 -12.64
N MET A 98 -5.27 -11.53 -11.49
CA MET A 98 -6.02 -10.84 -10.42
C MET A 98 -6.04 -9.32 -10.57
N ILE A 99 -5.27 -8.74 -11.46
CA ILE A 99 -5.24 -7.30 -11.70
C ILE A 99 -5.77 -6.94 -13.10
N LYS A 100 -6.18 -5.69 -13.30
CA LYS A 100 -6.45 -5.19 -14.64
C LYS A 100 -5.17 -4.79 -15.37
N GLU A 101 -5.23 -4.68 -16.67
CA GLU A 101 -4.16 -4.14 -17.50
C GLU A 101 -3.81 -2.71 -17.09
N GLY A 102 -2.52 -2.41 -16.98
CA GLY A 102 -2.03 -1.09 -16.64
C GLY A 102 -2.23 -0.67 -15.17
N ALA A 103 -2.68 -1.57 -14.27
CA ALA A 103 -2.80 -1.26 -12.85
C ALA A 103 -1.44 -0.89 -12.23
N VAL A 104 -1.48 -0.04 -11.20
CA VAL A 104 -0.32 0.21 -10.33
C VAL A 104 -0.33 -0.80 -9.20
N VAL A 105 0.81 -1.43 -8.91
CA VAL A 105 0.92 -2.45 -7.86
C VAL A 105 2.00 -2.06 -6.86
N ILE A 106 1.64 -2.08 -5.57
CA ILE A 106 2.55 -1.80 -4.45
C ILE A 106 2.71 -3.07 -3.62
N ASP A 107 3.90 -3.66 -3.65
CA ASP A 107 4.23 -4.83 -2.84
C ASP A 107 4.79 -4.41 -1.48
N VAL A 108 4.06 -4.74 -0.42
CA VAL A 108 4.43 -4.41 0.97
C VAL A 108 4.66 -5.67 1.80
N GLY A 109 4.15 -6.79 1.33
CA GLY A 109 4.28 -8.06 2.02
C GLY A 109 5.74 -8.51 2.14
N ILE A 110 6.10 -9.13 3.25
CA ILE A 110 7.44 -9.68 3.48
C ILE A 110 7.31 -11.11 3.94
N SER A 111 7.79 -12.02 3.13
CA SER A 111 7.92 -13.44 3.46
C SER A 111 9.40 -13.85 3.45
N ARG A 112 9.81 -14.58 4.48
CA ARG A 112 11.14 -15.20 4.53
C ARG A 112 11.04 -16.62 3.99
N THR A 113 11.72 -16.88 2.88
CA THR A 113 11.79 -18.19 2.24
C THR A 113 13.25 -18.69 2.24
N PRO A 114 13.49 -19.96 1.92
CA PRO A 114 14.87 -20.45 1.74
C PRO A 114 15.65 -19.66 0.68
N ASP A 115 14.95 -19.10 -0.32
CA ASP A 115 15.54 -18.30 -1.40
C ASP A 115 15.71 -16.82 -1.03
N GLY A 116 15.42 -16.42 0.21
CA GLY A 116 15.58 -15.07 0.69
C GLY A 116 14.24 -14.35 1.00
N LEU A 117 14.27 -13.02 0.93
CA LEU A 117 13.08 -12.19 1.14
C LEU A 117 12.26 -12.13 -0.14
N GLN A 118 10.97 -12.44 -0.02
CA GLN A 118 10.02 -12.38 -1.15
C GLN A 118 8.80 -11.56 -0.76
N GLY A 119 8.25 -10.85 -1.75
CA GLY A 119 7.03 -10.10 -1.64
C GLY A 119 5.76 -10.91 -1.92
N ASP A 120 4.64 -10.26 -1.79
CA ASP A 120 3.31 -10.86 -2.03
C ASP A 120 2.98 -10.94 -3.54
N VAL A 121 3.75 -10.28 -4.42
CA VAL A 121 3.47 -10.12 -5.85
C VAL A 121 4.22 -11.15 -6.68
N CYS A 122 3.49 -11.88 -7.56
CA CYS A 122 4.10 -12.81 -8.50
C CYS A 122 4.86 -12.07 -9.61
N PRO A 123 5.96 -12.67 -10.15
CA PRO A 123 6.72 -12.06 -11.25
C PRO A 123 5.87 -11.68 -12.49
N GLY A 124 4.90 -12.49 -12.89
CA GLY A 124 4.04 -12.18 -14.04
C GLY A 124 3.19 -10.90 -13.92
N VAL A 125 3.07 -10.32 -12.72
CA VAL A 125 2.40 -9.03 -12.52
C VAL A 125 3.18 -7.89 -13.16
N PHE A 126 4.51 -7.98 -13.20
CA PHE A 126 5.38 -6.94 -13.76
C PHE A 126 5.18 -6.73 -15.27
N GLU A 127 4.71 -7.76 -15.99
CA GLU A 127 4.43 -7.67 -17.43
C GLU A 127 3.09 -6.97 -17.72
N LYS A 128 2.19 -6.96 -16.75
CA LYS A 128 0.82 -6.46 -16.90
C LYS A 128 0.58 -5.09 -16.25
N ALA A 129 1.25 -4.83 -15.15
CA ALA A 129 1.14 -3.58 -14.42
C ALA A 129 1.87 -2.44 -15.14
N SER A 130 1.36 -1.20 -15.02
CA SER A 130 2.07 -0.01 -15.50
C SER A 130 3.25 0.38 -14.61
N TYR A 131 3.10 0.18 -13.30
CA TYR A 131 4.14 0.39 -12.29
C TYR A 131 4.05 -0.69 -11.23
N VAL A 132 5.21 -1.15 -10.77
CA VAL A 132 5.32 -2.04 -9.61
C VAL A 132 6.36 -1.49 -8.65
N ALA A 133 5.97 -1.23 -7.40
CA ALA A 133 6.94 -1.06 -6.32
C ALA A 133 7.26 -2.43 -5.75
N PRO A 134 8.45 -3.00 -6.04
CA PRO A 134 8.76 -4.39 -5.70
C PRO A 134 9.12 -4.58 -4.21
N MET A 135 9.09 -5.81 -3.76
CA MET A 135 9.71 -6.23 -2.51
C MET A 135 10.73 -7.35 -2.77
N PRO A 136 12.03 -7.14 -2.44
CA PRO A 136 12.63 -5.96 -1.81
C PRO A 136 12.85 -4.75 -2.75
N GLY A 137 13.17 -3.59 -2.16
CA GLY A 137 13.66 -2.41 -2.91
C GLY A 137 12.62 -1.29 -3.13
N GLY A 138 11.33 -1.54 -2.94
CA GLY A 138 10.26 -0.54 -3.10
C GLY A 138 9.94 0.23 -1.81
N VAL A 139 8.87 -0.15 -1.13
CA VAL A 139 8.33 0.57 0.05
C VAL A 139 9.26 0.51 1.26
N GLY A 140 10.05 -0.57 1.43
CA GLY A 140 10.91 -0.76 2.61
C GLY A 140 11.90 0.38 2.86
N PRO A 141 12.76 0.75 1.91
CA PRO A 141 13.67 1.90 2.03
C PRO A 141 12.94 3.21 2.33
N MET A 142 11.80 3.45 1.67
CA MET A 142 10.97 4.63 1.88
C MET A 142 10.34 4.66 3.27
N THR A 143 9.94 3.51 3.83
CA THR A 143 9.44 3.42 5.21
C THR A 143 10.48 3.94 6.21
N ARG A 144 11.76 3.60 6.00
CA ARG A 144 12.87 4.11 6.85
C ARG A 144 13.08 5.61 6.68
N ALA A 145 13.00 6.12 5.46
CA ALA A 145 13.06 7.56 5.21
C ALA A 145 11.92 8.30 5.92
N MET A 146 10.69 7.78 5.84
CA MET A 146 9.54 8.39 6.52
C MET A 146 9.63 8.32 8.04
N LEU A 147 10.29 7.31 8.59
CA LEU A 147 10.59 7.26 10.03
C LEU A 147 11.50 8.42 10.44
N LEU A 148 12.58 8.64 9.69
CA LEU A 148 13.50 9.77 9.95
C LEU A 148 12.78 11.11 9.78
N THR A 149 11.96 11.27 8.76
CA THR A 149 11.13 12.47 8.57
C THR A 149 10.21 12.70 9.77
N ASN A 150 9.52 11.67 10.28
CA ASN A 150 8.68 11.80 11.47
C ASN A 150 9.48 12.23 12.71
N VAL A 151 10.74 11.80 12.83
CA VAL A 151 11.61 12.25 13.95
C VAL A 151 11.96 13.73 13.81
N VAL A 152 12.34 14.17 12.61
CA VAL A 152 12.64 15.60 12.34
C VAL A 152 11.40 16.45 12.59
N ASP A 153 10.24 16.07 12.05
CA ASP A 153 8.98 16.79 12.24
C ASP A 153 8.59 16.90 13.72
N ALA A 154 8.96 15.91 14.54
CA ALA A 154 8.68 15.93 15.98
C ALA A 154 9.64 16.81 16.80
N CYS A 155 10.77 17.23 16.22
CA CYS A 155 11.75 18.13 16.83
C CYS A 155 11.56 19.61 16.42
N SER A 156 10.68 19.84 15.47
CA SER A 156 10.33 21.18 14.95
C SER A 156 9.14 21.76 15.70
#